data_712a2eb58282a93194653d7fc056d32f
#
_entry.id   712a2eb58282a93194653d7fc056d32f
#
_cell.length_a   1.000
_cell.length_b   1.000
_cell.length_c   1.000
_cell.angle_alpha   90.00
_cell.angle_beta   90.00
_cell.angle_gamma   90.00
#
_symmetry.space_group_name_H-M   'P 1'
#
loop_
_entity.id
_entity.type
_entity.pdbx_description
1 polymer ?
#
loop_
_entity_poly.entity_id
_entity_poly.type
_entity_poly.pdbx_seq_one_letter_code
_entity_poly.pdbx_strand_id
1 'polypeptide(L)'
;MKRYENGAALAKDMGITPAQLERSFRDYNNVVETKKCPFGKKFFQPGEWKMDDIFNVALMTPVLHYTMGGLEIDPESRVLGTDGKPIPGLFAAGEVAGGVHGANRLGGSSLLGCVVFGRVSGDSAAAYLLQQTSALADRATGRLGVVAGHLEAAKVRLVVCQGKPIN
;
A
#
# COMPACT_ATOMS: atom_id res chain seq x y z
N MET A 1 -1.30 -17.15 -21.07
CA MET A 1 -1.29 -16.44 -22.37
C MET A 1 -0.95 -17.47 -23.45
N LYS A 2 -1.65 -17.48 -24.55
CA LYS A 2 -1.48 -18.44 -25.66
C LYS A 2 -1.21 -17.67 -26.95
N ARG A 3 -0.25 -18.12 -27.75
CA ARG A 3 0.14 -17.49 -29.02
C ARG A 3 -0.56 -18.18 -30.19
N TYR A 4 -1.01 -17.40 -31.15
CA TYR A 4 -1.63 -17.84 -32.42
C TYR A 4 -0.93 -17.16 -33.57
N GLU A 5 -0.65 -17.92 -34.63
CA GLU A 5 0.10 -17.43 -35.79
C GLU A 5 -0.74 -16.58 -36.74
N ASN A 6 -2.07 -16.63 -36.62
CA ASN A 6 -3.00 -15.83 -37.41
C ASN A 6 -4.39 -15.81 -36.77
N GLY A 7 -5.28 -14.96 -37.28
CA GLY A 7 -6.67 -14.84 -36.82
C GLY A 7 -7.52 -16.08 -37.08
N ALA A 8 -7.21 -16.88 -38.10
CA ALA A 8 -7.98 -18.12 -38.35
C ALA A 8 -7.74 -19.17 -37.26
N ALA A 9 -6.47 -19.31 -36.81
CA ALA A 9 -6.11 -20.19 -35.70
C ALA A 9 -6.75 -19.70 -34.37
N LEU A 10 -6.76 -18.38 -34.15
CA LEU A 10 -7.43 -17.79 -33.00
C LEU A 10 -8.94 -18.01 -33.03
N ALA A 11 -9.62 -17.76 -34.15
CA ALA A 11 -11.04 -17.95 -34.29
C ALA A 11 -11.46 -19.40 -34.02
N LYS A 12 -10.66 -20.36 -34.49
CA LYS A 12 -10.89 -21.80 -34.24
C LYS A 12 -10.84 -22.11 -32.73
N ASP A 13 -9.87 -21.59 -32.01
CA ASP A 13 -9.74 -21.82 -30.56
C ASP A 13 -10.86 -21.15 -29.76
N MET A 14 -11.33 -19.99 -30.22
CA MET A 14 -12.48 -19.28 -29.64
C MET A 14 -13.83 -19.91 -29.95
N GLY A 15 -13.90 -20.91 -30.84
CA GLY A 15 -15.15 -21.55 -31.29
C GLY A 15 -16.03 -20.63 -32.14
N ILE A 16 -15.44 -19.66 -32.86
CA ILE A 16 -16.14 -18.75 -33.77
C ILE A 16 -15.62 -18.91 -35.20
N THR A 17 -16.37 -18.39 -36.18
CA THR A 17 -15.90 -18.39 -37.57
C THR A 17 -14.84 -17.28 -37.80
N PRO A 18 -13.88 -17.50 -38.72
CA PRO A 18 -12.91 -16.43 -39.08
C PRO A 18 -13.61 -15.15 -39.53
N ALA A 19 -14.73 -15.24 -40.23
CA ALA A 19 -15.52 -14.09 -40.70
C ALA A 19 -16.12 -13.27 -39.54
N GLN A 20 -16.48 -13.92 -38.42
CA GLN A 20 -16.95 -13.22 -37.21
C GLN A 20 -15.81 -12.43 -36.55
N LEU A 21 -14.63 -13.02 -36.46
CA LEU A 21 -13.46 -12.34 -35.89
C LEU A 21 -13.04 -11.17 -36.79
N GLU A 22 -12.95 -11.37 -38.10
CA GLU A 22 -12.61 -10.32 -39.08
C GLU A 22 -13.59 -9.13 -39.02
N ARG A 23 -14.89 -9.41 -38.85
CA ARG A 23 -15.89 -8.36 -38.64
C ARG A 23 -15.58 -7.55 -37.38
N SER A 24 -15.26 -8.20 -36.27
CA SER A 24 -14.92 -7.52 -35.00
C SER A 24 -13.67 -6.64 -35.16
N PHE A 25 -12.67 -7.10 -35.90
CA PHE A 25 -11.47 -6.30 -36.19
C PHE A 25 -11.81 -5.08 -37.05
N ARG A 26 -12.60 -5.25 -38.08
CA ARG A 26 -13.05 -4.16 -38.96
C ARG A 26 -13.85 -3.11 -38.16
N ASP A 27 -14.78 -3.55 -37.33
CA ASP A 27 -15.60 -2.65 -36.49
C ASP A 27 -14.72 -1.88 -35.53
N TYR A 28 -13.74 -2.53 -34.90
CA TYR A 28 -12.78 -1.86 -34.01
C TYR A 28 -11.86 -0.89 -34.77
N ASN A 29 -11.32 -1.28 -35.93
CA ASN A 29 -10.47 -0.41 -36.75
C ASN A 29 -11.24 0.85 -37.18
N ASN A 30 -12.52 0.73 -37.54
CA ASN A 30 -13.38 1.87 -37.83
C ASN A 30 -13.57 2.79 -36.60
N VAL A 31 -13.72 2.22 -35.39
CA VAL A 31 -13.76 2.99 -34.15
C VAL A 31 -12.42 3.72 -33.90
N VAL A 32 -11.29 3.06 -34.18
CA VAL A 32 -9.96 3.68 -34.04
C VAL A 32 -9.80 4.85 -34.98
N GLU A 33 -10.25 4.72 -36.25
CA GLU A 33 -10.17 5.75 -37.27
C GLU A 33 -11.11 6.94 -36.95
N THR A 34 -12.37 6.64 -36.69
CA THR A 34 -13.42 7.65 -36.48
C THR A 34 -13.40 8.29 -35.10
N LYS A 35 -12.68 7.69 -34.13
CA LYS A 35 -12.69 8.07 -32.69
C LYS A 35 -14.09 8.03 -32.04
N LYS A 36 -15.05 7.34 -32.67
CA LYS A 36 -16.42 7.17 -32.16
C LYS A 36 -16.59 5.80 -31.54
N CYS A 37 -16.26 5.69 -30.26
CA CYS A 37 -16.45 4.43 -29.53
C CYS A 37 -17.80 4.41 -28.80
N PRO A 38 -18.65 3.39 -28.99
CA PRO A 38 -19.94 3.27 -28.30
C PRO A 38 -19.80 3.12 -26.77
N PHE A 39 -18.61 2.72 -26.28
CA PHE A 39 -18.30 2.56 -24.87
C PHE A 39 -17.51 3.74 -24.27
N GLY A 40 -17.37 4.85 -25.00
CA GLY A 40 -16.70 6.07 -24.51
C GLY A 40 -15.18 5.99 -24.42
N LYS A 41 -14.52 5.01 -25.05
CA LYS A 41 -13.05 4.92 -25.10
C LYS A 41 -12.49 6.12 -25.88
N LYS A 42 -11.49 6.82 -25.30
CA LYS A 42 -10.90 8.03 -25.85
C LYS A 42 -9.50 7.83 -26.43
N PHE A 43 -8.76 6.84 -25.92
CA PHE A 43 -7.37 6.58 -26.30
C PHE A 43 -7.28 5.23 -27.03
N PHE A 44 -6.64 5.21 -28.18
CA PHE A 44 -6.50 4.02 -29.02
C PHE A 44 -5.03 3.81 -29.32
N GLN A 45 -4.60 2.54 -29.32
CA GLN A 45 -3.28 2.17 -29.79
C GLN A 45 -3.21 2.38 -31.32
N PRO A 46 -2.07 2.84 -31.84
CA PRO A 46 -1.88 2.94 -33.28
C PRO A 46 -1.79 1.55 -33.90
N GLY A 47 -2.25 1.44 -35.15
CA GLY A 47 -2.23 0.22 -35.95
C GLY A 47 -3.61 -0.38 -36.17
N GLU A 48 -3.73 -1.14 -37.24
CA GLU A 48 -4.91 -1.90 -37.60
C GLU A 48 -4.77 -3.35 -37.14
N TRP A 49 -5.88 -3.95 -36.76
CA TRP A 49 -5.96 -5.39 -36.49
C TRP A 49 -6.24 -6.12 -37.80
N LYS A 50 -5.40 -7.11 -38.12
CA LYS A 50 -5.49 -7.89 -39.37
C LYS A 50 -5.55 -9.39 -39.06
N MET A 51 -6.16 -10.14 -39.94
CA MET A 51 -6.32 -11.60 -39.77
C MET A 51 -5.01 -12.39 -39.93
N ASP A 52 -4.00 -11.79 -40.56
CA ASP A 52 -2.66 -12.36 -40.76
C ASP A 52 -1.65 -11.96 -39.67
N ASP A 53 -2.07 -11.17 -38.69
CA ASP A 53 -1.25 -10.81 -37.53
C ASP A 53 -1.05 -12.01 -36.59
N ILE A 54 0.01 -11.93 -35.79
CA ILE A 54 0.28 -12.84 -34.67
C ILE A 54 -0.42 -12.33 -33.41
N PHE A 55 -1.18 -13.21 -32.75
CA PHE A 55 -1.91 -12.85 -31.54
C PHE A 55 -1.36 -13.53 -30.29
N ASN A 56 -1.23 -12.78 -29.21
CA ASN A 56 -0.98 -13.29 -27.88
C ASN A 56 -2.25 -13.04 -27.04
N VAL A 57 -2.98 -14.08 -26.71
CA VAL A 57 -4.31 -13.98 -26.10
C VAL A 57 -4.34 -14.62 -24.73
N ALA A 58 -5.05 -14.00 -23.80
CA ALA A 58 -5.34 -14.54 -22.48
C ALA A 58 -6.82 -14.41 -22.19
N LEU A 59 -7.39 -15.44 -21.58
CA LEU A 59 -8.71 -15.35 -20.97
C LEU A 59 -8.62 -14.50 -19.71
N MET A 60 -9.37 -13.41 -19.66
CA MET A 60 -9.37 -12.46 -18.53
C MET A 60 -10.70 -12.52 -17.81
N THR A 61 -10.65 -12.49 -16.48
CA THR A 61 -11.82 -12.33 -15.62
C THR A 61 -11.68 -11.02 -14.83
N PRO A 62 -12.81 -10.32 -14.58
CA PRO A 62 -12.76 -9.15 -13.69
C PRO A 62 -12.39 -9.57 -12.27
N VAL A 63 -11.45 -8.86 -11.67
CA VAL A 63 -11.04 -9.07 -10.27
C VAL A 63 -10.89 -7.71 -9.58
N LEU A 64 -11.17 -7.70 -8.28
CA LEU A 64 -10.81 -6.56 -7.44
C LEU A 64 -9.28 -6.53 -7.32
N HIS A 65 -8.69 -5.40 -7.64
CA HIS A 65 -7.24 -5.28 -7.73
C HIS A 65 -6.63 -4.50 -6.57
N TYR A 66 -7.21 -3.37 -6.19
CA TYR A 66 -6.64 -2.45 -5.21
C TYR A 66 -7.71 -1.53 -4.62
N THR A 67 -7.57 -1.23 -3.32
CA THR A 67 -8.42 -0.25 -2.62
C THR A 67 -7.67 1.06 -2.45
N MET A 68 -8.22 2.18 -2.96
CA MET A 68 -7.62 3.52 -2.84
C MET A 68 -7.88 4.15 -1.48
N GLY A 69 -9.03 3.83 -0.88
CA GLY A 69 -9.40 4.25 0.47
C GLY A 69 -8.71 3.38 1.54
N GLY A 70 -8.82 3.80 2.78
CA GLY A 70 -8.22 3.10 3.91
C GLY A 70 -8.17 3.98 5.14
N LEU A 71 -7.27 3.67 6.06
CA LEU A 71 -7.02 4.47 7.25
C LEU A 71 -6.30 5.77 6.83
N GLU A 72 -6.80 6.90 7.29
CA GLU A 72 -6.13 8.18 7.09
C GLU A 72 -4.85 8.23 7.93
N ILE A 73 -3.74 8.61 7.30
CA ILE A 73 -2.43 8.71 7.96
C ILE A 73 -1.81 10.09 7.73
N ASP A 74 -0.97 10.50 8.67
CA ASP A 74 -0.10 11.66 8.49
C ASP A 74 1.26 11.28 7.85
N PRO A 75 2.15 12.26 7.57
CA PRO A 75 3.45 11.99 6.97
C PRO A 75 4.34 11.03 7.78
N GLU A 76 4.12 10.92 9.09
CA GLU A 76 4.81 10.02 10.01
C GLU A 76 4.15 8.63 10.09
N SER A 77 3.18 8.35 9.20
CA SER A 77 2.39 7.10 9.17
C SER A 77 1.55 6.83 10.41
N ARG A 78 1.26 7.85 11.22
CA ARG A 78 0.35 7.73 12.36
C ARG A 78 -1.08 7.74 11.86
N VAL A 79 -1.92 6.84 12.34
CA VAL A 79 -3.33 6.80 11.99
C VAL A 79 -4.07 7.95 12.65
N LEU A 80 -4.87 8.68 11.88
CA LEU A 80 -5.69 9.78 12.37
C LEU A 80 -7.08 9.28 12.77
N GLY A 81 -7.55 9.78 13.90
CA GLY A 81 -8.93 9.62 14.32
C GLY A 81 -9.89 10.53 13.55
N THR A 82 -11.18 10.37 13.76
CA THR A 82 -12.23 11.19 13.14
C THR A 82 -12.17 12.68 13.54
N ASP A 83 -11.43 13.00 14.60
CA ASP A 83 -11.13 14.36 15.04
C ASP A 83 -9.87 14.95 14.39
N GLY A 84 -9.26 14.23 13.45
CA GLY A 84 -8.04 14.62 12.75
C GLY A 84 -6.76 14.52 13.59
N LYS A 85 -6.82 13.92 14.78
CA LYS A 85 -5.64 13.76 15.65
C LYS A 85 -5.05 12.36 15.55
N PRO A 86 -3.72 12.23 15.66
CA PRO A 86 -3.09 10.91 15.68
C PRO A 86 -3.57 10.06 16.86
N ILE A 87 -3.93 8.82 16.58
CA ILE A 87 -4.24 7.82 17.60
C ILE A 87 -2.91 7.34 18.20
N PRO A 88 -2.69 7.51 19.51
CA PRO A 88 -1.41 7.18 20.12
C PRO A 88 -1.03 5.70 19.95
N GLY A 89 0.16 5.44 19.44
CA GLY A 89 0.70 4.09 19.25
C GLY A 89 0.13 3.32 18.06
N LEU A 90 -0.71 3.93 17.22
CA LEU A 90 -1.28 3.29 16.03
C LEU A 90 -0.64 3.87 14.76
N PHE A 91 -0.08 2.97 13.94
CA PHE A 91 0.56 3.29 12.67
C PHE A 91 0.01 2.41 11.57
N ALA A 92 0.00 2.90 10.32
CA ALA A 92 -0.44 2.14 9.17
C ALA A 92 0.45 2.40 7.95
N ALA A 93 0.68 1.35 7.16
CA ALA A 93 1.49 1.41 5.94
C ALA A 93 0.97 0.42 4.88
N GLY A 94 1.23 0.69 3.61
CA GLY A 94 0.80 -0.13 2.49
C GLY A 94 -0.64 0.13 2.06
N GLU A 95 -1.31 -0.87 1.49
CA GLU A 95 -2.65 -0.70 0.94
C GLU A 95 -3.71 -0.27 1.96
N VAL A 96 -3.54 -0.63 3.23
CA VAL A 96 -4.45 -0.24 4.31
C VAL A 96 -4.44 1.27 4.58
N ALA A 97 -3.35 1.96 4.23
CA ALA A 97 -3.22 3.41 4.35
C ALA A 97 -3.90 4.10 3.15
N GLY A 98 -5.01 4.79 3.40
CA GLY A 98 -5.77 5.54 2.43
C GLY A 98 -5.18 6.93 2.13
N GLY A 99 -5.65 7.55 1.03
CA GLY A 99 -5.29 8.93 0.66
C GLY A 99 -3.96 9.08 -0.08
N VAL A 100 -3.08 8.09 -0.07
CA VAL A 100 -1.74 8.15 -0.68
C VAL A 100 -1.80 8.30 -2.21
N HIS A 101 -2.76 7.67 -2.85
CA HIS A 101 -2.83 7.56 -4.32
C HIS A 101 -3.94 8.41 -4.96
N GLY A 102 -4.66 9.22 -4.18
CA GLY A 102 -5.79 10.00 -4.67
C GLY A 102 -6.91 9.11 -5.24
N ALA A 103 -7.50 9.53 -6.36
CA ALA A 103 -8.64 8.82 -6.96
C ALA A 103 -8.27 7.49 -7.62
N ASN A 104 -7.02 7.30 -8.04
CA ASN A 104 -6.57 6.07 -8.67
C ASN A 104 -5.06 5.88 -8.56
N ARG A 105 -4.63 4.67 -8.26
CA ARG A 105 -3.23 4.30 -8.10
C ARG A 105 -2.55 4.03 -9.45
N LEU A 106 -1.38 4.61 -9.66
CA LEU A 106 -0.53 4.32 -10.81
C LEU A 106 0.04 2.90 -10.71
N GLY A 107 0.16 2.22 -11.86
CA GLY A 107 0.76 0.89 -11.94
C GLY A 107 2.16 0.85 -11.33
N GLY A 108 2.44 -0.16 -10.50
CA GLY A 108 3.73 -0.35 -9.82
C GLY A 108 3.92 0.43 -8.50
N SER A 109 3.15 1.51 -8.24
CA SER A 109 3.34 2.34 -7.05
C SER A 109 2.86 1.71 -5.73
N SER A 110 2.11 0.61 -5.76
CA SER A 110 1.68 -0.08 -4.54
C SER A 110 2.85 -0.59 -3.70
N LEU A 111 3.76 -1.34 -4.31
CA LEU A 111 4.95 -1.86 -3.62
C LEU A 111 5.87 -0.73 -3.15
N LEU A 112 6.01 0.34 -3.93
CA LEU A 112 6.76 1.53 -3.52
C LEU A 112 6.15 2.13 -2.24
N GLY A 113 4.83 2.32 -2.20
CA GLY A 113 4.13 2.80 -1.02
C GLY A 113 4.33 1.90 0.20
N CYS A 114 4.25 0.57 0.03
CA CYS A 114 4.51 -0.39 1.09
C CYS A 114 5.93 -0.25 1.68
N VAL A 115 6.94 -0.12 0.83
CA VAL A 115 8.35 0.01 1.28
C VAL A 115 8.57 1.35 1.97
N VAL A 116 8.14 2.46 1.37
CA VAL A 116 8.36 3.81 1.92
C VAL A 116 7.64 3.98 3.25
N PHE A 117 6.33 3.79 3.26
CA PHE A 117 5.54 3.98 4.49
C PHE A 117 5.80 2.89 5.53
N GLY A 118 6.20 1.67 5.13
CA GLY A 118 6.63 0.65 6.07
C GLY A 118 7.88 1.05 6.85
N ARG A 119 8.85 1.69 6.20
CA ARG A 119 10.04 2.24 6.88
C ARG A 119 9.69 3.41 7.79
N VAL A 120 8.93 4.39 7.27
CA VAL A 120 8.48 5.54 8.06
C VAL A 120 7.70 5.09 9.30
N SER A 121 6.79 4.15 9.14
CA SER A 121 6.00 3.56 10.22
C SER A 121 6.88 2.86 11.27
N GLY A 122 7.89 2.12 10.83
CA GLY A 122 8.85 1.47 11.72
C GLY A 122 9.66 2.47 12.54
N ASP A 123 10.22 3.49 11.91
CA ASP A 123 11.00 4.55 12.57
C ASP A 123 10.13 5.34 13.55
N SER A 124 8.90 5.70 13.14
CA SER A 124 7.95 6.43 13.99
C SER A 124 7.50 5.61 15.20
N ALA A 125 7.23 4.31 15.01
CA ALA A 125 6.86 3.41 16.10
C ALA A 125 8.01 3.23 17.11
N ALA A 126 9.25 3.10 16.63
CA ALA A 126 10.44 3.02 17.50
C ALA A 126 10.63 4.30 18.31
N ALA A 127 10.52 5.47 17.67
CA ALA A 127 10.62 6.77 18.34
C ALA A 127 9.51 6.92 19.41
N TYR A 128 8.27 6.55 19.08
CA TYR A 128 7.17 6.56 20.02
C TYR A 128 7.45 5.68 21.25
N LEU A 129 7.90 4.45 21.04
CA LEU A 129 8.21 3.52 22.12
C LEU A 129 9.31 4.04 23.03
N LEU A 130 10.38 4.61 22.48
CA LEU A 130 11.47 5.23 23.24
C LEU A 130 10.97 6.40 24.10
N GLN A 131 10.12 7.27 23.54
CA GLN A 131 9.53 8.38 24.29
C GLN A 131 8.66 7.88 25.45
N GLN A 132 7.83 6.84 25.24
CA GLN A 132 7.03 6.27 26.29
C GLN A 132 7.87 5.63 27.40
N THR A 133 8.95 4.95 27.02
CA THR A 133 9.87 4.30 27.98
C THR A 133 10.62 5.35 28.81
N SER A 134 11.09 6.44 28.17
CA SER A 134 11.73 7.57 28.88
C SER A 134 10.77 8.21 29.89
N ALA A 135 9.55 8.51 29.46
CA ALA A 135 8.53 9.11 30.35
C ALA A 135 8.17 8.19 31.54
N LEU A 136 8.18 6.87 31.35
CA LEU A 136 7.98 5.91 32.44
C LEU A 136 9.18 5.87 33.39
N ALA A 137 10.42 5.94 32.86
CA ALA A 137 11.64 6.02 33.67
C ALA A 137 11.67 7.29 34.51
N ASP A 138 11.33 8.45 33.94
CA ASP A 138 11.27 9.73 34.65
C ASP A 138 10.23 9.70 35.79
N ARG A 139 9.06 9.11 35.56
CA ARG A 139 8.04 8.92 36.58
C ARG A 139 8.51 7.98 37.70
N ALA A 140 9.22 6.91 37.37
CA ALA A 140 9.77 5.98 38.35
C ALA A 140 10.85 6.66 39.20
N THR A 141 11.74 7.42 38.56
CA THR A 141 12.80 8.19 39.24
C THR A 141 12.21 9.23 40.17
N GLY A 142 11.17 9.96 39.75
CA GLY A 142 10.46 10.90 40.59
C GLY A 142 9.82 10.23 41.83
N ARG A 143 9.23 9.05 41.71
CA ARG A 143 8.68 8.25 42.81
C ARG A 143 9.76 7.78 43.77
N LEU A 144 10.92 7.33 43.26
CA LEU A 144 12.05 6.95 44.08
C LEU A 144 12.62 8.15 44.85
N GLY A 145 12.67 9.33 44.24
CA GLY A 145 13.08 10.57 44.90
C GLY A 145 12.19 10.96 46.09
N VAL A 146 10.85 10.81 45.91
CA VAL A 146 9.90 11.04 47.03
C VAL A 146 10.11 10.04 48.14
N VAL A 147 10.30 8.75 47.84
CA VAL A 147 10.57 7.71 48.84
C VAL A 147 11.89 7.98 49.57
N ALA A 148 12.97 8.37 48.84
CA ALA A 148 14.24 8.72 49.44
C ALA A 148 14.13 9.91 50.40
N GLY A 149 13.38 10.95 49.99
CA GLY A 149 13.12 12.11 50.88
C GLY A 149 12.37 11.72 52.16
N HIS A 150 11.39 10.81 52.07
CA HIS A 150 10.70 10.30 53.26
C HIS A 150 11.60 9.47 54.18
N LEU A 151 12.51 8.67 53.61
CA LEU A 151 13.49 7.88 54.36
C LEU A 151 14.55 8.77 55.04
N GLU A 152 14.97 9.84 54.39
CA GLU A 152 15.86 10.84 54.99
C GLU A 152 15.18 11.60 56.16
N ALA A 153 13.93 12.00 55.98
CA ALA A 153 13.13 12.63 57.02
C ALA A 153 12.89 11.70 58.24
N ALA A 154 12.81 10.39 57.96
CA ALA A 154 12.67 9.37 59.01
C ALA A 154 13.99 8.96 59.68
N LYS A 155 15.12 9.60 59.30
CA LYS A 155 16.50 9.30 59.81
C LYS A 155 16.92 7.83 59.57
N VAL A 156 16.41 7.18 58.54
CA VAL A 156 16.77 5.81 58.16
C VAL A 156 17.95 5.85 57.22
N ARG A 157 19.05 5.21 57.55
CA ARG A 157 20.25 5.11 56.69
C ARG A 157 20.11 3.95 55.76
N LEU A 158 19.94 4.19 54.45
CA LEU A 158 20.01 3.16 53.42
C LEU A 158 21.46 2.74 53.20
N VAL A 159 21.81 1.48 53.49
CA VAL A 159 23.08 0.86 53.14
C VAL A 159 22.92 0.27 51.74
N VAL A 160 23.42 0.93 50.71
CA VAL A 160 23.51 0.38 49.37
C VAL A 160 24.68 -0.59 49.32
N CYS A 161 24.44 -1.90 49.27
CA CYS A 161 25.47 -2.87 48.96
C CYS A 161 25.98 -2.66 47.52
N GLN A 162 27.12 -2.00 47.38
CA GLN A 162 27.82 -1.99 46.10
C GLN A 162 28.36 -3.41 45.86
N GLY A 163 27.73 -4.15 44.97
CA GLY A 163 28.25 -5.42 44.47
C GLY A 163 29.59 -5.18 43.78
N LYS A 164 30.67 -5.75 44.32
CA LYS A 164 31.93 -5.82 43.59
C LYS A 164 31.72 -6.62 42.31
N PRO A 165 32.31 -6.21 41.16
CA PRO A 165 32.27 -7.05 39.98
C PRO A 165 32.97 -8.38 40.30
N ILE A 166 32.31 -9.47 39.94
CA ILE A 166 32.91 -10.81 39.98
C ILE A 166 33.88 -10.86 38.79
N ASN A 167 35.16 -11.08 39.06
CA ASN A 167 36.22 -11.33 38.06
C ASN A 167 35.94 -12.67 37.32
#